data_e10f8a5e378dd4a9eef636dfc738141c
#
_entry.id   e10f8a5e378dd4a9eef636dfc738141c
#
_cell.length_a   1.000
_cell.length_b   1.000
_cell.length_c   1.000
_cell.angle_alpha   90.00
_cell.angle_beta   90.00
_cell.angle_gamma   90.00
#
_symmetry.space_group_name_H-M   'P 1'
#
loop_
_entity.id
_entity.type
_entity.pdbx_description
1 polymer ?
#
loop_
_entity_poly.entity_id
_entity_poly.type
_entity_poly.pdbx_seq_one_letter_code
_entity_poly.pdbx_strand_id
1 'polypeptide(L)'
;MPSRLAVLASGRGSNLQAIIEHFDNLARERVAKVALVASNRADSPALIRAATASIDIAHFNAADDGSELLALLHKFRIDLIVLAGYLKRIQPRVIHEYAGRIINIHPALLPDFGGEGMYGARVHEAVIASGARESGVTVHLVEDEYDRGPIVAQWRVPVDQSDTAESLAARVLNVEHVVYPRAVEMVAILQQSEPKRAD
;
A
#
# COMPACT_ATOMS: atom_id res chain seq x y z
N MET A 1 -22.45 2.19 2.83
CA MET A 1 -21.63 3.36 2.43
C MET A 1 -20.28 2.85 1.96
N PRO A 2 -19.58 3.50 1.01
CA PRO A 2 -18.26 3.10 0.60
C PRO A 2 -17.27 3.09 1.78
N SER A 3 -16.38 2.10 1.86
CA SER A 3 -15.29 2.05 2.84
C SER A 3 -14.36 3.27 2.67
N ARG A 4 -13.92 3.82 3.77
CA ARG A 4 -13.05 5.00 3.81
C ARG A 4 -11.59 4.55 3.90
N LEU A 5 -10.82 4.82 2.86
CA LEU A 5 -9.41 4.45 2.78
C LEU A 5 -8.50 5.57 3.28
N ALA A 6 -7.49 5.24 4.09
CA ALA A 6 -6.31 6.07 4.27
C ALA A 6 -5.17 5.49 3.44
N VAL A 7 -4.62 6.27 2.51
CA VAL A 7 -3.43 5.87 1.76
C VAL A 7 -2.20 6.52 2.38
N LEU A 8 -1.25 5.70 2.84
CA LEU A 8 0.03 6.17 3.37
C LEU A 8 1.11 6.07 2.29
N ALA A 9 1.82 7.16 2.02
CA ALA A 9 2.84 7.22 0.99
C ALA A 9 3.99 8.15 1.40
N SER A 10 5.24 7.72 1.16
CA SER A 10 6.45 8.53 1.43
C SER A 10 7.07 9.15 0.17
N GLY A 11 6.66 8.71 -1.02
CA GLY A 11 7.31 8.99 -2.30
C GLY A 11 6.41 9.61 -3.36
N ARG A 12 6.63 9.22 -4.63
CA ARG A 12 6.00 9.81 -5.83
C ARG A 12 4.48 9.63 -5.90
N GLY A 13 3.92 8.62 -5.24
CA GLY A 13 2.48 8.36 -5.20
C GLY A 13 1.89 7.80 -6.51
N SER A 14 2.65 7.03 -7.29
CA SER A 14 2.13 6.41 -8.52
C SER A 14 1.06 5.36 -8.23
N ASN A 15 1.28 4.52 -7.22
CA ASN A 15 0.27 3.57 -6.74
C ASN A 15 -0.96 4.27 -6.15
N LEU A 16 -0.77 5.40 -5.44
CA LEU A 16 -1.88 6.25 -5.01
C LEU A 16 -2.71 6.73 -6.20
N GLN A 17 -2.06 7.21 -7.29
CA GLN A 17 -2.74 7.66 -8.49
C GLN A 17 -3.58 6.53 -9.10
N ALA A 18 -3.01 5.34 -9.25
CA ALA A 18 -3.72 4.18 -9.78
C ALA A 18 -4.96 3.80 -8.92
N ILE A 19 -4.84 3.91 -7.59
CA ILE A 19 -5.96 3.66 -6.67
C ILE A 19 -7.05 4.71 -6.83
N ILE A 20 -6.71 6.00 -6.92
CA ILE A 20 -7.67 7.09 -7.12
C ILE A 20 -8.44 6.87 -8.43
N GLU A 21 -7.73 6.68 -9.54
CA GLU A 21 -8.32 6.47 -10.87
C GLU A 21 -9.23 5.24 -10.91
N HIS A 22 -8.84 4.15 -10.25
CA HIS A 22 -9.64 2.94 -10.17
C HIS A 22 -11.00 3.20 -9.52
N PHE A 23 -11.02 3.81 -8.33
CA PHE A 23 -12.28 4.07 -7.62
C PHE A 23 -13.11 5.20 -8.25
N ASP A 24 -12.50 6.17 -8.92
CA ASP A 24 -13.23 7.20 -9.66
C ASP A 24 -13.92 6.63 -10.89
N ASN A 25 -13.29 5.68 -11.59
CA ASN A 25 -13.87 4.99 -12.75
C ASN A 25 -15.07 4.10 -12.37
N LEU A 26 -15.15 3.59 -11.13
CA LEU A 26 -16.30 2.83 -10.63
C LEU A 26 -17.52 3.71 -10.32
N ALA A 27 -17.36 5.02 -10.28
CA ALA A 27 -18.42 6.02 -10.09
C ALA A 27 -19.39 5.66 -8.94
N ARG A 28 -20.66 5.34 -9.28
CA ARG A 28 -21.70 5.01 -8.28
C ARG A 28 -21.56 3.61 -7.68
N GLU A 29 -20.85 2.71 -8.34
CA GLU A 29 -20.64 1.32 -7.90
C GLU A 29 -19.41 1.17 -6.99
N ARG A 30 -18.69 2.26 -6.71
CA ARG A 30 -17.50 2.21 -5.87
C ARG A 30 -17.81 1.73 -4.47
N VAL A 31 -17.12 0.67 -4.08
CA VAL A 31 -17.21 0.07 -2.75
C VAL A 31 -16.32 0.76 -1.73
N ALA A 32 -15.35 1.55 -2.18
CA ALA A 32 -14.43 2.32 -1.35
C ALA A 32 -14.10 3.68 -1.96
N LYS A 33 -13.56 4.60 -1.14
CA LYS A 33 -13.02 5.88 -1.58
C LYS A 33 -11.80 6.26 -0.77
N VAL A 34 -10.84 6.91 -1.40
CA VAL A 34 -9.71 7.53 -0.69
C VAL A 34 -10.25 8.74 0.08
N ALA A 35 -10.25 8.64 1.40
CA ALA A 35 -10.77 9.68 2.29
C ALA A 35 -9.63 10.52 2.92
N LEU A 36 -8.41 9.96 2.96
CA LEU A 36 -7.23 10.61 3.50
C LEU A 36 -5.99 10.11 2.77
N VAL A 37 -5.08 10.99 2.43
CA VAL A 37 -3.70 10.64 2.09
C VAL A 37 -2.79 11.22 3.16
N ALA A 38 -2.00 10.36 3.81
CA ALA A 38 -1.09 10.79 4.85
C ALA A 38 0.36 10.41 4.53
N SER A 39 1.29 11.25 4.97
CA SER A 39 2.72 11.03 4.75
C SER A 39 3.52 11.39 6.00
N ASN A 40 4.62 10.67 6.21
CA ASN A 40 5.67 11.04 7.17
C ASN A 40 6.62 12.12 6.63
N ARG A 41 6.38 12.61 5.41
CA ARG A 41 7.14 13.68 4.76
C ARG A 41 6.18 14.76 4.30
N ALA A 42 6.35 15.97 4.83
CA ALA A 42 5.50 17.12 4.49
C ALA A 42 5.64 17.53 3.01
N ASP A 43 6.79 17.25 2.40
CA ASP A 43 7.13 17.54 1.00
C ASP A 43 6.83 16.38 0.04
N SER A 44 6.12 15.34 0.48
CA SER A 44 5.84 14.16 -0.35
C SER A 44 5.01 14.54 -1.59
N PRO A 45 5.46 14.19 -2.82
CA PRO A 45 4.67 14.41 -4.03
C PRO A 45 3.28 13.70 -4.00
N ALA A 46 3.15 12.65 -3.20
CA ALA A 46 1.85 11.98 -3.01
C ALA A 46 0.81 12.92 -2.38
N LEU A 47 1.20 13.82 -1.46
CA LEU A 47 0.30 14.82 -0.88
C LEU A 47 -0.17 15.84 -1.93
N ILE A 48 0.72 16.24 -2.84
CA ILE A 48 0.37 17.16 -3.93
C ILE A 48 -0.67 16.50 -4.86
N ARG A 49 -0.49 15.22 -5.22
CA ARG A 49 -1.47 14.46 -6.02
C ARG A 49 -2.83 14.40 -5.35
N ALA A 50 -2.86 14.09 -4.07
CA ALA A 50 -4.09 14.00 -3.28
C ALA A 50 -4.82 15.35 -3.24
N ALA A 51 -4.10 16.45 -2.99
CA ALA A 51 -4.66 17.80 -2.98
C ALA A 51 -5.25 18.17 -4.35
N THR A 52 -4.56 17.83 -5.45
CA THR A 52 -5.07 18.04 -6.82
C THR A 52 -6.36 17.26 -7.08
N ALA A 53 -6.50 16.06 -6.49
CA ALA A 53 -7.71 15.24 -6.55
C ALA A 53 -8.78 15.64 -5.51
N SER A 54 -8.60 16.75 -4.80
CA SER A 54 -9.51 17.22 -3.74
C SER A 54 -9.71 16.19 -2.61
N ILE A 55 -8.67 15.42 -2.30
CA ILE A 55 -8.64 14.46 -1.19
C ILE A 55 -7.96 15.14 0.01
N ASP A 56 -8.48 14.91 1.21
CA ASP A 56 -7.87 15.38 2.44
C ASP A 56 -6.45 14.87 2.61
N ILE A 57 -5.53 15.74 3.03
CA ILE A 57 -4.13 15.41 3.24
C ILE A 57 -3.70 15.64 4.68
N ALA A 58 -2.74 14.86 5.16
CA ALA A 58 -2.13 15.06 6.46
C ALA A 58 -0.63 14.70 6.43
N HIS A 59 0.13 15.39 7.26
CA HIS A 59 1.47 15.00 7.66
C HIS A 59 1.41 14.47 9.09
N PHE A 60 2.22 13.46 9.43
CA PHE A 60 2.35 12.91 10.77
C PHE A 60 3.79 12.50 11.06
N ASN A 61 4.16 12.51 12.31
CA ASN A 61 5.48 12.07 12.75
C ASN A 61 5.52 10.54 12.88
N ALA A 62 6.26 9.88 11.98
CA ALA A 62 6.43 8.43 12.03
C ALA A 62 7.33 7.93 13.18
N ALA A 63 7.95 8.83 13.95
CA ALA A 63 8.80 8.47 15.07
C ALA A 63 8.06 8.52 16.42
N ASP A 64 6.77 8.92 16.43
CA ASP A 64 5.94 8.82 17.62
C ASP A 64 5.48 7.36 17.87
N ASP A 65 4.70 7.14 18.91
CA ASP A 65 4.18 5.80 19.28
C ASP A 65 2.98 5.34 18.44
N GLY A 66 2.62 6.08 17.39
CA GLY A 66 1.47 5.85 16.52
C GLY A 66 0.20 6.61 16.91
N SER A 67 0.22 7.37 18.01
CA SER A 67 -0.96 8.12 18.48
C SER A 67 -1.38 9.21 17.52
N GLU A 68 -0.42 9.90 16.88
CA GLU A 68 -0.73 10.94 15.91
C GLU A 68 -1.42 10.36 14.67
N LEU A 69 -0.90 9.24 14.15
CA LEU A 69 -1.54 8.54 13.03
C LEU A 69 -2.93 8.04 13.42
N LEU A 70 -3.10 7.41 14.59
CA LEU A 70 -4.41 6.93 15.06
C LEU A 70 -5.42 8.07 15.18
N ALA A 71 -5.02 9.22 15.73
CA ALA A 71 -5.90 10.39 15.82
C ALA A 71 -6.40 10.84 14.44
N LEU A 72 -5.55 10.81 13.41
CA LEU A 72 -5.95 11.10 12.04
C LEU A 72 -6.92 10.04 11.50
N LEU A 73 -6.61 8.76 11.68
CA LEU A 73 -7.46 7.65 11.22
C LEU A 73 -8.86 7.71 11.83
N HIS A 74 -8.97 8.00 13.11
CA HIS A 74 -10.25 8.19 13.81
C HIS A 74 -11.00 9.43 13.32
N LYS A 75 -10.30 10.58 13.23
CA LYS A 75 -10.89 11.84 12.72
C LYS A 75 -11.54 11.64 11.37
N PHE A 76 -10.87 10.92 10.48
CA PHE A 76 -11.36 10.65 9.13
C PHE A 76 -12.21 9.38 9.02
N ARG A 77 -12.49 8.68 10.14
CA ARG A 77 -13.29 7.44 10.20
C ARG A 77 -12.82 6.42 9.16
N ILE A 78 -11.53 6.10 9.22
CA ILE A 78 -10.90 5.20 8.26
C ILE A 78 -11.28 3.75 8.57
N ASP A 79 -11.67 3.02 7.53
CA ASP A 79 -11.98 1.59 7.62
C ASP A 79 -10.77 0.72 7.25
N LEU A 80 -9.97 1.13 6.26
CA LEU A 80 -8.84 0.37 5.73
C LEU A 80 -7.63 1.28 5.47
N ILE A 81 -6.45 0.86 5.90
CA ILE A 81 -5.17 1.52 5.65
C ILE A 81 -4.48 0.84 4.46
N VAL A 82 -4.01 1.64 3.52
CA VAL A 82 -3.35 1.19 2.28
C VAL A 82 -1.95 1.78 2.22
N LEU A 83 -0.91 0.94 2.30
CA LEU A 83 0.48 1.37 2.22
C LEU A 83 0.93 1.40 0.74
N ALA A 84 1.04 2.59 0.17
CA ALA A 84 1.39 2.79 -1.24
C ALA A 84 2.78 3.44 -1.38
N GLY A 85 3.83 2.68 -1.14
CA GLY A 85 5.20 3.19 -1.07
C GLY A 85 5.47 3.99 0.21
N TYR A 86 4.92 3.56 1.31
CA TYR A 86 5.25 4.03 2.65
C TYR A 86 6.48 3.27 3.16
N LEU A 87 7.56 4.00 3.48
CA LEU A 87 8.89 3.41 3.72
C LEU A 87 9.27 3.30 5.20
N LYS A 88 8.37 3.63 6.11
CA LYS A 88 8.60 3.50 7.55
C LYS A 88 7.79 2.35 8.11
N ARG A 89 8.23 1.83 9.26
CA ARG A 89 7.45 0.84 9.99
C ARG A 89 6.16 1.48 10.50
N ILE A 90 5.06 0.75 10.41
CA ILE A 90 3.84 1.11 11.13
C ILE A 90 4.02 0.70 12.60
N GLN A 91 3.65 1.57 13.51
CA GLN A 91 3.78 1.34 14.94
C GLN A 91 2.85 0.20 15.39
N PRO A 92 3.31 -0.68 16.31
CA PRO A 92 2.52 -1.83 16.78
C PRO A 92 1.12 -1.45 17.25
N ARG A 93 0.98 -0.30 17.90
CA ARG A 93 -0.31 0.22 18.35
C ARG A 93 -1.31 0.40 17.20
N VAL A 94 -0.85 0.92 16.05
CA VAL A 94 -1.68 1.07 14.86
C VAL A 94 -2.00 -0.30 14.25
N ILE A 95 -1.00 -1.20 14.18
CA ILE A 95 -1.19 -2.56 13.67
C ILE A 95 -2.23 -3.31 14.49
N HIS A 96 -2.17 -3.24 15.82
CA HIS A 96 -3.12 -3.93 16.70
C HIS A 96 -4.53 -3.36 16.58
N GLU A 97 -4.69 -2.04 16.52
CA GLU A 97 -6.02 -1.42 16.40
C GLU A 97 -6.65 -1.68 15.03
N TYR A 98 -5.83 -1.70 13.98
CA TYR A 98 -6.27 -1.98 12.61
C TYR A 98 -5.91 -3.40 12.16
N ALA A 99 -5.87 -4.37 13.08
CA ALA A 99 -5.56 -5.77 12.75
C ALA A 99 -6.48 -6.29 11.64
N GLY A 100 -5.87 -6.86 10.57
CA GLY A 100 -6.57 -7.31 9.38
C GLY A 100 -7.09 -6.17 8.47
N ARG A 101 -6.78 -4.91 8.79
CA ARG A 101 -7.23 -3.72 8.06
C ARG A 101 -6.09 -2.81 7.60
N ILE A 102 -4.90 -3.38 7.42
CA ILE A 102 -3.75 -2.69 6.82
C ILE A 102 -3.23 -3.58 5.71
N ILE A 103 -3.13 -3.06 4.50
CA ILE A 103 -2.56 -3.78 3.38
C ILE A 103 -1.35 -3.05 2.81
N ASN A 104 -0.38 -3.83 2.34
CA ASN A 104 0.84 -3.33 1.71
C ASN A 104 1.02 -3.97 0.34
N ILE A 105 1.70 -3.27 -0.55
CA ILE A 105 2.22 -3.82 -1.81
C ILE A 105 3.73 -3.92 -1.73
N HIS A 106 4.27 -5.11 -2.01
CA HIS A 106 5.70 -5.39 -2.05
C HIS A 106 6.11 -5.76 -3.48
N PRO A 107 7.19 -5.17 -4.04
CA PRO A 107 7.55 -5.32 -5.45
C PRO A 107 8.37 -6.59 -5.74
N ALA A 108 8.05 -7.70 -5.09
CA ALA A 108 8.61 -9.02 -5.34
C ALA A 108 7.62 -10.13 -4.95
N LEU A 109 8.00 -11.39 -5.19
CA LEU A 109 7.25 -12.56 -4.78
C LEU A 109 7.65 -12.94 -3.34
N LEU A 110 6.82 -12.54 -2.36
CA LEU A 110 7.03 -12.95 -0.98
C LEU A 110 6.85 -14.49 -0.82
N PRO A 111 7.61 -15.12 0.08
CA PRO A 111 8.48 -14.54 1.11
C PRO A 111 9.87 -14.12 0.62
N ASP A 112 10.21 -14.39 -0.65
CA ASP A 112 11.52 -14.05 -1.19
C ASP A 112 11.65 -12.54 -1.36
N PHE A 113 12.88 -12.02 -1.15
CA PHE A 113 13.19 -10.60 -1.27
C PHE A 113 12.32 -9.66 -0.41
N GLY A 114 11.73 -10.17 0.69
CA GLY A 114 11.01 -9.40 1.70
C GLY A 114 11.81 -9.20 2.97
N GLY A 115 11.22 -8.45 3.93
CA GLY A 115 11.77 -8.21 5.26
C GLY A 115 12.45 -6.86 5.43
N GLU A 116 13.07 -6.65 6.59
CA GLU A 116 13.64 -5.36 6.96
C GLU A 116 14.71 -4.89 5.97
N GLY A 117 14.61 -3.65 5.51
CA GLY A 117 15.54 -3.05 4.54
C GLY A 117 15.24 -3.37 3.07
N MET A 118 14.32 -4.28 2.78
CA MET A 118 13.93 -4.67 1.41
C MET A 118 12.81 -3.76 0.89
N TYR A 119 13.18 -2.62 0.31
CA TYR A 119 12.25 -1.66 -0.29
C TYR A 119 12.86 -0.88 -1.44
N GLY A 120 12.02 -0.39 -2.34
CA GLY A 120 12.41 0.43 -3.48
C GLY A 120 13.38 -0.29 -4.42
N ALA A 121 14.42 0.38 -4.88
CA ALA A 121 15.40 -0.17 -5.82
C ALA A 121 16.13 -1.42 -5.28
N ARG A 122 16.36 -1.49 -3.97
CA ARG A 122 17.07 -2.62 -3.34
C ARG A 122 16.44 -3.98 -3.61
N VAL A 123 15.11 -4.03 -3.70
CA VAL A 123 14.39 -5.27 -4.01
C VAL A 123 14.77 -5.75 -5.41
N HIS A 124 14.70 -4.87 -6.40
CA HIS A 124 15.02 -5.21 -7.80
C HIS A 124 16.50 -5.52 -8.00
N GLU A 125 17.39 -4.79 -7.31
CA GLU A 125 18.83 -5.08 -7.28
C GLU A 125 19.10 -6.49 -6.72
N ALA A 126 18.43 -6.86 -5.63
CA ALA A 126 18.55 -8.20 -5.03
C ALA A 126 18.03 -9.30 -5.96
N VAL A 127 16.89 -9.08 -6.62
CA VAL A 127 16.35 -10.02 -7.61
C VAL A 127 17.33 -10.24 -8.76
N ILE A 128 17.86 -9.16 -9.36
CA ILE A 128 18.85 -9.26 -10.46
C ILE A 128 20.11 -9.97 -9.97
N ALA A 129 20.65 -9.59 -8.81
CA ALA A 129 21.87 -10.19 -8.25
C ALA A 129 21.71 -11.68 -7.94
N SER A 130 20.51 -12.14 -7.60
CA SER A 130 20.23 -13.55 -7.34
C SER A 130 20.17 -14.43 -8.58
N GLY A 131 20.07 -13.86 -9.78
CA GLY A 131 19.86 -14.59 -11.02
C GLY A 131 18.46 -15.21 -11.13
N ALA A 132 17.49 -14.75 -10.35
CA ALA A 132 16.11 -15.22 -10.41
C ALA A 132 15.51 -14.97 -11.81
N ARG A 133 14.73 -15.92 -12.29
CA ARG A 133 14.05 -15.83 -13.58
C ARG A 133 12.66 -15.18 -13.48
N GLU A 134 12.17 -15.02 -12.27
CA GLU A 134 10.88 -14.41 -11.98
C GLU A 134 11.02 -13.46 -10.81
N SER A 135 10.32 -12.34 -10.89
CA SER A 135 9.99 -11.40 -9.82
C SER A 135 8.47 -11.28 -9.75
N GLY A 136 7.96 -10.23 -9.15
CA GLY A 136 6.53 -10.03 -9.14
C GLY A 136 6.07 -8.92 -8.22
N VAL A 137 4.79 -9.03 -7.89
CA VAL A 137 4.09 -8.14 -6.97
C VAL A 137 3.38 -9.00 -5.94
N THR A 138 3.50 -8.65 -4.67
CA THR A 138 2.73 -9.26 -3.59
C THR A 138 1.94 -8.19 -2.84
N VAL A 139 0.62 -8.36 -2.76
CA VAL A 139 -0.23 -7.60 -1.84
C VAL A 139 -0.51 -8.49 -0.63
N HIS A 140 -0.25 -7.98 0.56
CA HIS A 140 -0.41 -8.73 1.81
C HIS A 140 -0.99 -7.87 2.93
N LEU A 141 -1.57 -8.50 3.93
CA LEU A 141 -1.92 -7.84 5.18
C LEU A 141 -0.65 -7.50 5.96
N VAL A 142 -0.68 -6.39 6.70
CA VAL A 142 0.45 -5.97 7.53
C VAL A 142 0.26 -6.49 8.95
N GLU A 143 1.32 -7.12 9.44
CA GLU A 143 1.47 -7.61 10.82
C GLU A 143 2.74 -7.03 11.45
N ASP A 144 3.06 -7.45 12.68
CA ASP A 144 4.21 -6.94 13.43
C ASP A 144 5.55 -7.25 12.76
N GLU A 145 5.65 -8.36 12.02
CA GLU A 145 6.84 -8.72 11.27
C GLU A 145 6.76 -8.18 9.83
N TYR A 146 7.87 -7.61 9.35
CA TYR A 146 7.96 -7.09 7.98
C TYR A 146 7.68 -8.18 6.94
N ASP A 147 6.75 -7.87 6.02
CA ASP A 147 6.42 -8.66 4.83
C ASP A 147 6.05 -10.14 5.11
N ARG A 148 5.53 -10.43 6.32
CA ARG A 148 5.17 -11.79 6.79
C ARG A 148 3.67 -12.03 6.92
N GLY A 149 2.86 -10.99 6.81
CA GLY A 149 1.41 -11.13 6.92
C GLY A 149 0.80 -11.92 5.76
N PRO A 150 -0.46 -12.37 5.91
CA PRO A 150 -1.19 -13.16 4.92
C PRO A 150 -1.20 -12.51 3.54
N ILE A 151 -0.90 -13.29 2.50
CA ILE A 151 -0.93 -12.84 1.11
C ILE A 151 -2.38 -12.73 0.65
N VAL A 152 -2.74 -11.56 0.14
CA VAL A 152 -4.05 -11.24 -0.45
C VAL A 152 -4.05 -11.54 -1.95
N ALA A 153 -3.00 -11.10 -2.65
CA ALA A 153 -2.83 -11.31 -4.08
C ALA A 153 -1.34 -11.34 -4.44
N GLN A 154 -0.99 -12.13 -5.43
CA GLN A 154 0.38 -12.21 -5.93
C GLN A 154 0.37 -12.36 -7.44
N TRP A 155 1.27 -11.65 -8.13
CA TRP A 155 1.41 -11.72 -9.57
C TRP A 155 2.86 -11.86 -10.00
N ARG A 156 3.15 -12.78 -10.90
CA ARG A 156 4.51 -13.05 -11.40
C ARG A 156 4.86 -12.13 -12.55
N VAL A 157 6.13 -11.72 -12.58
CA VAL A 157 6.74 -10.88 -13.62
C VAL A 157 8.02 -11.56 -14.07
N PRO A 158 8.19 -11.89 -15.36
CA PRO A 158 9.42 -12.50 -15.84
C PRO A 158 10.61 -11.53 -15.69
N VAL A 159 11.79 -12.08 -15.42
CA VAL A 159 13.07 -11.37 -15.40
C VAL A 159 13.87 -11.82 -16.63
N ASP A 160 14.16 -10.86 -17.51
CA ASP A 160 14.95 -11.10 -18.70
C ASP A 160 16.45 -11.06 -18.39
N GLN A 161 17.27 -11.81 -19.12
CA GLN A 161 18.72 -11.84 -18.91
C GLN A 161 19.40 -10.47 -19.11
N SER A 162 18.77 -9.60 -19.89
CA SER A 162 19.25 -8.24 -20.15
C SER A 162 18.69 -7.20 -19.18
N ASP A 163 17.87 -7.60 -18.20
CA ASP A 163 17.29 -6.65 -17.27
C ASP A 163 18.34 -6.00 -16.37
N THR A 164 18.16 -4.72 -16.18
CA THR A 164 18.73 -3.97 -15.04
C THR A 164 17.69 -3.87 -13.93
N ALA A 165 18.11 -3.46 -12.74
CA ALA A 165 17.18 -3.18 -11.64
C ALA A 165 16.11 -2.14 -12.03
N GLU A 166 16.48 -1.13 -12.84
CA GLU A 166 15.58 -0.08 -13.30
C GLU A 166 14.54 -0.61 -14.30
N SER A 167 14.96 -1.44 -15.28
CA SER A 167 14.05 -2.01 -16.27
C SER A 167 13.05 -2.97 -15.61
N LEU A 168 13.53 -3.79 -14.68
CA LEU A 168 12.68 -4.68 -13.88
C LEU A 168 11.71 -3.87 -13.01
N ALA A 169 12.19 -2.83 -12.31
CA ALA A 169 11.36 -1.95 -11.49
C ALA A 169 10.22 -1.32 -12.31
N ALA A 170 10.51 -0.82 -13.51
CA ALA A 170 9.50 -0.24 -14.38
C ALA A 170 8.45 -1.27 -14.81
N ARG A 171 8.86 -2.51 -15.12
CA ARG A 171 7.94 -3.61 -15.48
C ARG A 171 7.08 -4.03 -14.30
N VAL A 172 7.65 -4.19 -13.10
CA VAL A 172 6.93 -4.53 -11.88
C VAL A 172 5.92 -3.42 -11.52
N LEU A 173 6.33 -2.14 -11.61
CA LEU A 173 5.46 -1.00 -11.32
C LEU A 173 4.19 -0.98 -12.20
N ASN A 174 4.31 -1.33 -13.49
CA ASN A 174 3.14 -1.44 -14.37
C ASN A 174 2.15 -2.50 -13.88
N VAL A 175 2.66 -3.60 -13.31
CA VAL A 175 1.81 -4.65 -12.72
C VAL A 175 1.22 -4.20 -11.39
N GLU A 176 1.98 -3.48 -10.55
CA GLU A 176 1.46 -2.88 -9.31
C GLU A 176 0.24 -2.00 -9.58
N HIS A 177 0.30 -1.13 -10.59
CA HIS A 177 -0.80 -0.23 -10.94
C HIS A 177 -2.08 -0.96 -11.37
N VAL A 178 -1.97 -2.21 -11.80
CA VAL A 178 -3.12 -3.05 -12.17
C VAL A 178 -3.62 -3.89 -11.00
N VAL A 179 -2.72 -4.51 -10.26
CA VAL A 179 -3.04 -5.49 -9.22
C VAL A 179 -3.49 -4.79 -7.93
N TYR A 180 -2.78 -3.72 -7.54
CA TYR A 180 -3.01 -3.12 -6.22
C TYR A 180 -4.39 -2.50 -6.04
N PRO A 181 -4.90 -1.67 -6.97
CA PRO A 181 -6.25 -1.11 -6.82
C PRO A 181 -7.33 -2.18 -6.72
N ARG A 182 -7.20 -3.29 -7.47
CA ARG A 182 -8.13 -4.42 -7.42
C ARG A 182 -8.06 -5.20 -6.11
N ALA A 183 -6.85 -5.38 -5.58
CA ALA A 183 -6.67 -6.02 -4.28
C ALA A 183 -7.27 -5.16 -3.15
N VAL A 184 -7.08 -3.82 -3.21
CA VAL A 184 -7.72 -2.87 -2.27
C VAL A 184 -9.24 -2.98 -2.34
N GLU A 185 -9.81 -3.02 -3.54
CA GLU A 185 -11.24 -3.18 -3.77
C GLU A 185 -11.77 -4.48 -3.17
N MET A 186 -11.09 -5.60 -3.45
CA MET A 186 -11.45 -6.92 -2.93
C MET A 186 -11.45 -6.94 -1.40
N VAL A 187 -10.41 -6.41 -0.75
CA VAL A 187 -10.34 -6.34 0.71
C VAL A 187 -11.47 -5.46 1.27
N ALA A 188 -11.77 -4.32 0.64
CA ALA A 188 -12.85 -3.45 1.06
C ALA A 188 -14.23 -4.13 0.97
N ILE A 189 -14.47 -4.97 -0.05
CA ILE A 189 -15.69 -5.79 -0.19
C ILE A 189 -15.78 -6.82 0.93
N LEU A 190 -14.70 -7.57 1.17
CA LEU A 190 -14.67 -8.61 2.20
C LEU A 190 -14.95 -8.04 3.58
N GLN A 191 -14.34 -6.89 3.94
CA GLN A 191 -14.56 -6.23 5.22
C GLN A 191 -16.00 -5.71 5.41
N GLN A 192 -16.68 -5.31 4.33
CA GLN A 192 -18.10 -4.93 4.40
C GLN A 192 -19.03 -6.13 4.62
N SER A 193 -18.59 -7.32 4.22
CA SER A 193 -19.36 -8.57 4.35
C SER A 193 -19.20 -9.22 5.73
N GLU A 194 -18.18 -8.84 6.50
CA GLU A 194 -18.00 -9.31 7.86
C GLU A 194 -18.92 -8.54 8.83
N PRO A 195 -19.60 -9.22 9.77
CA PRO A 195 -20.36 -8.53 10.79
C PRO A 195 -19.40 -7.64 11.61
N LYS A 196 -19.73 -6.34 11.72
CA LYS A 196 -18.94 -5.43 12.57
C LYS A 196 -18.83 -6.07 13.95
N ARG A 197 -17.59 -6.29 14.41
CA ARG A 197 -17.36 -6.73 15.79
C ARG A 197 -18.08 -5.74 16.70
N ALA A 198 -19.03 -6.26 17.50
CA ALA A 198 -19.66 -5.45 18.53
C ALA A 198 -18.59 -5.06 19.55
N ASP A 199 -18.44 -3.76 19.78
CA ASP A 199 -17.60 -3.18 20.83
C ASP A 199 -18.10 -3.61 22.22
#